data_fb9c9f69b2f3f13b3f450880ea4350f2
#
_entry.id   fb9c9f69b2f3f13b3f450880ea4350f2
#
_cell.length_a   1.000
_cell.length_b   1.000
_cell.length_c   1.000
_cell.angle_alpha   90.00
_cell.angle_beta   90.00
_cell.angle_gamma   90.00
#
_symmetry.space_group_name_H-M   'P 1'
#
loop_
_entity.id
_entity.type
_entity.pdbx_description
1 polymer ?
#
loop_
_entity_poly.entity_id
_entity_poly.type
_entity_poly.pdbx_seq_one_letter_code
_entity_poly.pdbx_strand_id
1 'polypeptide(L)'
;MIRPTRTSGGIAVLALVLAAVALPLASPAAVLAAGSLALFLLWQGWRFERNLAAAAASLDVTREVDRTILRQGAVVAVRVKADCAVPPGMTVRVRDLPPAVAAGDAPLSPPGETVTYTVRLMAPGETAFPGVVLSGSDTFFACDLTCRRFDAPHLRVFPVGLPEACRGIGIRGEETEVNRKAALTGQGTRGFRPYRTGDDLSQIDWKLTARRDAYYVREPAG
;
A
#
# COMPACT_ATOMS: atom_id res chain seq x y z
N MET A 1 -16.69 -9.00 6.56
CA MET A 1 -17.54 -10.04 7.19
C MET A 1 -18.11 -9.50 8.47
N ILE A 2 -19.45 -9.54 8.63
CA ILE A 2 -20.13 -9.13 9.87
C ILE A 2 -19.82 -10.15 10.95
N ARG A 3 -19.40 -9.65 12.10
CA ARG A 3 -19.13 -10.47 13.29
C ARG A 3 -20.20 -10.19 14.34
N PRO A 4 -20.87 -11.22 14.86
CA PRO A 4 -21.80 -11.04 15.97
C PRO A 4 -21.01 -10.66 17.23
N THR A 5 -21.56 -9.73 18.01
CA THR A 5 -21.05 -9.41 19.32
C THR A 5 -21.51 -10.45 20.35
N ARG A 6 -20.99 -10.38 21.57
CA ARG A 6 -21.44 -11.27 22.65
C ARG A 6 -22.95 -11.13 22.91
N THR A 7 -23.48 -9.93 22.76
CA THR A 7 -24.91 -9.65 23.00
C THR A 7 -25.79 -10.33 21.94
N SER A 8 -25.48 -10.20 20.67
CA SER A 8 -26.22 -10.87 19.60
C SER A 8 -26.09 -12.39 19.67
N GLY A 9 -24.89 -12.88 20.01
CA GLY A 9 -24.66 -14.31 20.26
C GLY A 9 -25.54 -14.84 21.39
N GLY A 10 -25.63 -14.11 22.51
CA GLY A 10 -26.51 -14.48 23.62
C GLY A 10 -27.99 -14.53 23.24
N ILE A 11 -28.47 -13.55 22.48
CA ILE A 11 -29.86 -13.53 22.00
C ILE A 11 -30.11 -14.68 20.99
N ALA A 12 -29.16 -14.97 20.12
CA ALA A 12 -29.30 -16.08 19.19
C ALA A 12 -29.37 -17.43 19.90
N VAL A 13 -28.55 -17.65 20.95
CA VAL A 13 -28.61 -18.85 21.79
C VAL A 13 -29.95 -18.92 22.51
N LEU A 14 -30.44 -17.81 23.08
CA LEU A 14 -31.74 -17.77 23.75
C LEU A 14 -32.89 -18.14 22.81
N ALA A 15 -32.88 -17.58 21.57
CA ALA A 15 -33.86 -17.91 20.53
C ALA A 15 -33.83 -19.40 20.14
N LEU A 16 -32.63 -19.99 20.04
CA LEU A 16 -32.45 -21.42 19.79
C LEU A 16 -32.97 -22.31 20.94
N VAL A 17 -32.67 -21.94 22.18
CA VAL A 17 -33.15 -22.67 23.33
C VAL A 17 -34.69 -22.58 23.41
N LEU A 18 -35.29 -21.43 23.21
CA LEU A 18 -36.72 -21.27 23.15
C LEU A 18 -37.38 -22.11 22.04
N ALA A 19 -36.77 -22.14 20.88
CA ALA A 19 -37.25 -22.97 19.78
C ALA A 19 -37.15 -24.47 20.08
N ALA A 20 -36.06 -24.92 20.71
CA ALA A 20 -35.87 -26.31 21.14
C ALA A 20 -36.86 -26.76 22.20
N VAL A 21 -37.20 -25.87 23.15
CA VAL A 21 -38.18 -26.14 24.20
C VAL A 21 -39.61 -26.06 23.67
N ALA A 22 -39.88 -25.24 22.71
CA ALA A 22 -41.21 -25.06 22.12
C ALA A 22 -41.77 -26.33 21.47
N LEU A 23 -40.92 -27.14 20.85
CA LEU A 23 -41.31 -28.36 20.15
C LEU A 23 -41.88 -29.42 21.10
N PRO A 24 -41.20 -29.87 22.18
CA PRO A 24 -41.71 -30.88 23.07
C PRO A 24 -42.90 -30.41 23.95
N LEU A 25 -42.96 -29.09 24.23
CA LEU A 25 -44.04 -28.51 25.05
C LEU A 25 -45.27 -28.11 24.22
N ALA A 26 -45.23 -28.25 22.91
CA ALA A 26 -46.27 -27.79 21.98
C ALA A 26 -46.76 -26.36 22.29
N SER A 27 -45.87 -25.50 22.76
CA SER A 27 -46.22 -24.16 23.23
C SER A 27 -46.15 -23.14 22.11
N PRO A 28 -47.28 -22.62 21.63
CA PRO A 28 -47.27 -21.61 20.54
C PRO A 28 -46.62 -20.30 21.01
N ALA A 29 -46.69 -19.98 22.31
CA ALA A 29 -46.03 -18.78 22.85
C ALA A 29 -44.50 -18.84 22.73
N ALA A 30 -43.90 -20.02 23.00
CA ALA A 30 -42.46 -20.18 22.88
C ALA A 30 -41.99 -20.10 21.42
N VAL A 31 -42.77 -20.61 20.47
CA VAL A 31 -42.50 -20.49 19.03
C VAL A 31 -42.52 -19.02 18.57
N LEU A 32 -43.57 -18.28 18.99
CA LEU A 32 -43.68 -16.85 18.68
C LEU A 32 -42.53 -16.04 19.31
N ALA A 33 -42.14 -16.34 20.54
CA ALA A 33 -41.01 -15.67 21.19
C ALA A 33 -39.67 -15.93 20.46
N ALA A 34 -39.39 -17.18 20.10
CA ALA A 34 -38.20 -17.53 19.34
C ALA A 34 -38.19 -16.85 17.96
N GLY A 35 -39.32 -16.86 17.26
CA GLY A 35 -39.49 -16.21 15.96
C GLY A 35 -39.31 -14.70 16.03
N SER A 36 -39.87 -14.05 17.07
CA SER A 36 -39.70 -12.60 17.25
C SER A 36 -38.26 -12.18 17.52
N LEU A 37 -37.53 -12.97 18.33
CA LEU A 37 -36.10 -12.73 18.60
C LEU A 37 -35.26 -12.92 17.31
N ALA A 38 -35.54 -13.93 16.52
CA ALA A 38 -34.85 -14.16 15.25
C ALA A 38 -35.09 -13.02 14.27
N LEU A 39 -36.35 -12.59 14.10
CA LEU A 39 -36.71 -11.45 13.26
C LEU A 39 -36.07 -10.14 13.75
N PHE A 40 -36.00 -9.94 15.05
CA PHE A 40 -35.32 -8.79 15.64
C PHE A 40 -33.84 -8.76 15.27
N LEU A 41 -33.13 -9.90 15.41
CA LEU A 41 -31.73 -9.99 15.04
C LEU A 41 -31.50 -9.76 13.55
N LEU A 42 -32.35 -10.31 12.69
CA LEU A 42 -32.28 -10.08 11.23
C LEU A 42 -32.49 -8.61 10.89
N TRP A 43 -33.48 -7.97 11.53
CA TRP A 43 -33.74 -6.53 11.31
C TRP A 43 -32.58 -5.66 11.79
N GLN A 44 -31.99 -5.97 12.94
CA GLN A 44 -30.82 -5.28 13.45
C GLN A 44 -29.61 -5.47 12.54
N GLY A 45 -29.38 -6.68 12.02
CA GLY A 45 -28.32 -6.96 11.05
C GLY A 45 -28.48 -6.14 9.78
N TRP A 46 -29.69 -6.13 9.20
CA TRP A 46 -30.01 -5.32 8.03
C TRP A 46 -29.82 -3.81 8.29
N ARG A 47 -30.29 -3.32 9.44
CA ARG A 47 -30.11 -1.91 9.83
C ARG A 47 -28.63 -1.56 9.99
N PHE A 48 -27.84 -2.44 10.60
CA PHE A 48 -26.39 -2.28 10.77
C PHE A 48 -25.68 -2.19 9.40
N GLU A 49 -25.97 -3.10 8.47
CA GLU A 49 -25.40 -3.08 7.11
C GLU A 49 -25.74 -1.78 6.40
N ARG A 50 -26.98 -1.35 6.43
CA ARG A 50 -27.43 -0.12 5.81
C ARG A 50 -26.73 1.11 6.38
N ASN A 51 -26.58 1.18 7.69
CA ASN A 51 -25.90 2.26 8.38
C ASN A 51 -24.40 2.28 8.05
N LEU A 52 -23.76 1.12 8.01
CA LEU A 52 -22.36 1.01 7.62
C LEU A 52 -22.11 1.39 6.16
N ALA A 53 -23.01 0.97 5.27
CA ALA A 53 -22.95 1.34 3.86
C ALA A 53 -23.14 2.85 3.67
N ALA A 54 -24.05 3.48 4.43
CA ALA A 54 -24.25 4.94 4.41
C ALA A 54 -23.00 5.69 4.90
N ALA A 55 -22.36 5.21 5.99
CA ALA A 55 -21.12 5.77 6.48
C ALA A 55 -19.98 5.63 5.44
N ALA A 56 -19.89 4.47 4.78
CA ALA A 56 -18.90 4.23 3.73
C ALA A 56 -19.14 5.12 2.48
N ALA A 57 -20.39 5.37 2.12
CA ALA A 57 -20.74 6.24 1.00
C ALA A 57 -20.38 7.72 1.25
N SER A 58 -20.51 8.18 2.52
CA SER A 58 -20.16 9.54 2.93
C SER A 58 -18.68 9.72 3.28
N LEU A 59 -17.86 8.64 3.18
CA LEU A 59 -16.46 8.69 3.57
C LEU A 59 -15.65 9.55 2.62
N ASP A 60 -15.04 10.59 3.16
CA ASP A 60 -14.03 11.41 2.50
C ASP A 60 -12.68 11.26 3.18
N VAL A 61 -11.61 11.13 2.37
CA VAL A 61 -10.26 10.86 2.88
C VAL A 61 -9.28 11.79 2.19
N THR A 62 -8.67 12.63 2.98
CA THR A 62 -7.59 13.53 2.54
C THR A 62 -6.26 13.01 3.07
N ARG A 63 -5.26 12.87 2.20
CA ARG A 63 -3.91 12.42 2.56
C ARG A 63 -2.89 13.47 2.15
N GLU A 64 -2.01 13.79 3.07
CA GLU A 64 -0.84 14.62 2.85
C GLU A 64 0.42 13.80 3.11
N VAL A 65 1.34 13.85 2.18
CA VAL A 65 2.63 13.16 2.27
C VAL A 65 3.73 14.19 2.05
N ASP A 66 4.74 14.22 2.91
CA ASP A 66 5.82 15.20 2.84
C ASP A 66 6.57 15.17 1.51
N ARG A 67 6.75 13.97 0.93
CA ARG A 67 7.51 13.78 -0.32
C ARG A 67 6.91 12.64 -1.12
N THR A 68 6.82 12.82 -2.42
CA THR A 68 6.34 11.80 -3.38
C THR A 68 7.48 11.01 -4.04
N ILE A 69 8.70 11.57 -4.00
CA ILE A 69 9.91 10.96 -4.58
C ILE A 69 10.84 10.57 -3.43
N LEU A 70 11.13 9.29 -3.31
CA LEU A 70 11.76 8.70 -2.14
C LEU A 70 12.83 7.67 -2.53
N ARG A 71 13.73 7.36 -1.61
CA ARG A 71 14.66 6.24 -1.74
C ARG A 71 14.16 5.04 -0.96
N GLN A 72 14.49 3.85 -1.42
CA GLN A 72 14.23 2.62 -0.70
C GLN A 72 14.80 2.69 0.73
N GLY A 73 14.02 2.26 1.72
CA GLY A 73 14.36 2.35 3.14
C GLY A 73 14.06 3.70 3.79
N ALA A 74 13.63 4.70 3.02
CA ALA A 74 13.23 5.99 3.58
C ALA A 74 11.97 5.87 4.45
N VAL A 75 11.94 6.66 5.51
CA VAL A 75 10.77 6.82 6.39
C VAL A 75 10.04 8.08 5.96
N VAL A 76 8.73 7.96 5.82
CA VAL A 76 7.83 9.03 5.38
C VAL A 76 6.76 9.24 6.41
N ALA A 77 6.51 10.50 6.77
CA ALA A 77 5.37 10.89 7.56
C ALA A 77 4.14 11.05 6.64
N VAL A 78 3.06 10.41 7.02
CA VAL A 78 1.77 10.47 6.32
C VAL A 78 0.77 11.08 7.28
N ARG A 79 0.14 12.16 6.86
CA ARG A 79 -0.95 12.80 7.58
C ARG A 79 -2.26 12.47 6.87
N VAL A 80 -3.18 11.86 7.61
CA VAL A 80 -4.48 11.43 7.08
C VAL A 80 -5.59 12.04 7.89
N LYS A 81 -6.56 12.59 7.20
CA LYS A 81 -7.84 13.01 7.75
C LYS A 81 -8.93 12.24 7.03
N ALA A 82 -9.70 11.46 7.76
CA ALA A 82 -10.85 10.74 7.24
C ALA A 82 -12.10 11.25 7.91
N ASP A 83 -13.07 11.67 7.13
CA ASP A 83 -14.35 12.18 7.61
C ASP A 83 -15.50 11.35 7.06
N CYS A 84 -16.50 11.05 7.87
CA CYS A 84 -17.72 10.37 7.44
C CYS A 84 -18.88 10.67 8.38
N ALA A 85 -20.09 10.53 7.87
CA ALA A 85 -21.30 10.62 8.68
C ALA A 85 -21.41 9.39 9.60
N VAL A 86 -21.42 9.64 10.91
CA VAL A 86 -21.58 8.57 11.91
C VAL A 86 -23.06 8.38 12.22
N PRO A 87 -23.66 7.23 11.90
CA PRO A 87 -25.05 6.95 12.25
C PRO A 87 -25.25 6.86 13.76
N PRO A 88 -26.42 7.26 14.27
CA PRO A 88 -26.71 7.20 15.71
C PRO A 88 -26.70 5.77 16.23
N GLY A 89 -26.05 5.57 17.39
CA GLY A 89 -25.93 4.25 18.03
C GLY A 89 -24.87 3.33 17.43
N MET A 90 -24.04 3.84 16.53
CA MET A 90 -22.92 3.13 15.93
C MET A 90 -21.59 3.83 16.24
N THR A 91 -20.59 3.07 16.57
CA THR A 91 -19.21 3.57 16.67
C THR A 91 -18.49 3.27 15.37
N VAL A 92 -17.92 4.31 14.76
CA VAL A 92 -17.16 4.19 13.53
C VAL A 92 -15.71 4.57 13.81
N ARG A 93 -14.78 3.79 13.28
CA ARG A 93 -13.34 4.09 13.31
C ARG A 93 -12.76 3.86 11.93
N VAL A 94 -11.76 4.65 11.59
CA VAL A 94 -11.08 4.57 10.31
C VAL A 94 -9.61 4.26 10.54
N ARG A 95 -9.07 3.37 9.72
CA ARG A 95 -7.64 3.08 9.67
C ARG A 95 -7.18 3.17 8.23
N ASP A 96 -6.13 3.94 7.98
CA ASP A 96 -5.50 4.00 6.66
C ASP A 96 -4.76 2.71 6.35
N LEU A 97 -4.71 2.33 5.08
CA LEU A 97 -3.95 1.19 4.62
C LEU A 97 -2.64 1.70 3.99
N PRO A 98 -1.49 1.41 4.61
CA PRO A 98 -0.22 1.74 4.00
C PRO A 98 -0.02 0.97 2.68
N PRO A 99 0.84 1.46 1.76
CA PRO A 99 1.19 0.75 0.55
C PRO A 99 1.72 -0.66 0.84
N ALA A 100 1.44 -1.62 -0.04
CA ALA A 100 1.84 -3.02 0.14
C ALA A 100 3.36 -3.22 0.31
N VAL A 101 4.15 -2.30 -0.23
CA VAL A 101 5.62 -2.32 -0.14
C VAL A 101 6.17 -1.52 1.05
N ALA A 102 5.30 -1.04 1.93
CA ALA A 102 5.68 -0.26 3.10
C ALA A 102 5.55 -1.09 4.37
N ALA A 103 6.48 -0.91 5.30
CA ALA A 103 6.39 -1.40 6.66
C ALA A 103 5.92 -0.26 7.58
N GLY A 104 4.93 -0.52 8.40
CA GLY A 104 4.28 0.42 9.32
C GLY A 104 2.77 0.24 9.29
N ASP A 105 2.13 0.59 10.39
CA ASP A 105 0.69 0.53 10.55
C ASP A 105 0.12 1.91 10.89
N ALA A 106 -1.03 2.22 10.31
CA ALA A 106 -1.79 3.39 10.70
C ALA A 106 -2.64 3.07 11.94
N PRO A 107 -2.71 3.96 12.93
CA PRO A 107 -3.59 3.79 14.06
C PRO A 107 -5.06 3.87 13.65
N LEU A 108 -5.92 3.27 14.48
CA LEU A 108 -7.37 3.44 14.38
C LEU A 108 -7.75 4.79 14.98
N SER A 109 -8.46 5.62 14.23
CA SER A 109 -8.94 6.93 14.67
C SER A 109 -10.45 7.09 14.47
N PRO A 110 -11.11 7.93 15.26
CA PRO A 110 -12.48 8.35 14.97
C PRO A 110 -12.51 9.22 13.71
N PRO A 111 -13.66 9.30 13.00
CA PRO A 111 -13.84 10.22 11.89
C PRO A 111 -13.64 11.68 12.31
N GLY A 112 -13.09 12.50 11.41
CA GLY A 112 -12.81 13.92 11.62
C GLY A 112 -11.47 14.21 12.31
N GLU A 113 -10.83 13.23 12.92
CA GLU A 113 -9.51 13.38 13.52
C GLU A 113 -8.39 13.28 12.49
N THR A 114 -7.39 14.17 12.61
CA THR A 114 -6.19 14.11 11.77
C THR A 114 -5.14 13.24 12.46
N VAL A 115 -4.73 12.20 11.81
CA VAL A 115 -3.74 11.24 12.32
C VAL A 115 -2.46 11.36 11.51
N THR A 116 -1.33 11.38 12.21
CA THR A 116 0.00 11.32 11.59
C THR A 116 0.66 10.01 11.99
N TYR A 117 1.14 9.28 10.99
CA TYR A 117 1.88 8.04 11.20
C TYR A 117 3.06 7.97 10.23
N THR A 118 3.99 7.06 10.48
CA THR A 118 5.18 6.90 9.65
C THR A 118 5.18 5.55 8.97
N VAL A 119 5.58 5.54 7.70
CA VAL A 119 5.78 4.32 6.93
C VAL A 119 7.20 4.25 6.39
N ARG A 120 7.79 3.06 6.40
CA ARG A 120 9.10 2.79 5.80
C ARG A 120 8.92 2.03 4.50
N LEU A 121 9.41 2.60 3.41
CA LEU A 121 9.29 1.99 2.08
C LEU A 121 10.38 0.95 1.87
N MET A 122 9.98 -0.32 1.72
CA MET A 122 10.90 -1.47 1.70
C MET A 122 11.31 -1.87 0.28
N ALA A 123 10.49 -1.63 -0.73
CA ALA A 123 10.77 -2.01 -2.11
C ALA A 123 10.76 -0.81 -3.05
N PRO A 124 11.63 -0.80 -4.10
CA PRO A 124 11.60 0.21 -5.12
C PRO A 124 10.43 0.01 -6.08
N GLY A 125 10.01 1.08 -6.73
CA GLY A 125 8.92 1.08 -7.71
C GLY A 125 7.89 2.17 -7.46
N GLU A 126 6.85 2.17 -8.27
CA GLU A 126 5.68 3.03 -8.06
C GLU A 126 4.69 2.31 -7.14
N THR A 127 4.20 3.02 -6.16
CA THR A 127 3.22 2.51 -5.20
C THR A 127 2.20 3.59 -4.82
N ALA A 128 1.02 3.15 -4.42
CA ALA A 128 -0.05 4.04 -3.97
C ALA A 128 -0.72 3.45 -2.72
N PHE A 129 -1.44 4.28 -2.00
CA PHE A 129 -2.25 3.83 -0.87
C PHE A 129 -3.50 3.09 -1.38
N PRO A 130 -3.75 1.84 -0.97
CA PRO A 130 -4.84 1.04 -1.52
C PRO A 130 -6.23 1.48 -1.04
N GLY A 131 -6.30 2.27 0.02
CA GLY A 131 -7.55 2.74 0.59
C GLY A 131 -7.53 2.82 2.10
N VAL A 132 -8.70 2.69 2.71
CA VAL A 132 -8.90 2.72 4.16
C VAL A 132 -9.78 1.57 4.61
N VAL A 133 -9.63 1.15 5.87
CA VAL A 133 -10.55 0.22 6.54
C VAL A 133 -11.46 1.04 7.42
N LEU A 134 -12.76 0.92 7.17
CA LEU A 134 -13.83 1.47 7.99
C LEU A 134 -14.31 0.37 8.94
N SER A 135 -14.06 0.53 10.23
CA SER A 135 -14.51 -0.39 11.28
C SER A 135 -15.76 0.18 11.92
N GLY A 136 -16.90 -0.47 11.70
CA GLY A 136 -18.17 -0.13 12.34
C GLY A 136 -18.52 -1.13 13.41
N SER A 137 -19.01 -0.66 14.53
CA SER A 137 -19.54 -1.51 15.60
C SER A 137 -20.75 -0.88 16.28
N ASP A 138 -21.73 -1.71 16.60
CA ASP A 138 -22.86 -1.38 17.46
C ASP A 138 -22.99 -2.40 18.60
N THR A 139 -24.11 -2.38 19.32
CA THR A 139 -24.37 -3.31 20.44
C THR A 139 -24.42 -4.77 19.97
N PHE A 140 -24.85 -5.03 18.73
CA PHE A 140 -25.15 -6.38 18.24
C PHE A 140 -24.13 -6.89 17.22
N PHE A 141 -23.53 -6.01 16.43
CA PHE A 141 -22.68 -6.38 15.30
C PHE A 141 -21.41 -5.52 15.21
N ALA A 142 -20.37 -6.10 14.63
CA ALA A 142 -19.16 -5.40 14.25
C ALA A 142 -18.73 -5.86 12.86
N CYS A 143 -18.23 -4.93 12.05
CA CYS A 143 -17.76 -5.24 10.71
C CYS A 143 -16.62 -4.31 10.29
N ASP A 144 -15.63 -4.87 9.60
CA ASP A 144 -14.58 -4.12 8.94
C ASP A 144 -14.86 -4.11 7.43
N LEU A 145 -14.99 -2.91 6.86
CA LEU A 145 -15.21 -2.69 5.45
C LEU A 145 -14.00 -2.00 4.84
N THR A 146 -13.40 -2.60 3.82
CA THR A 146 -12.29 -1.99 3.07
C THR A 146 -12.85 -1.10 1.96
N CYS A 147 -12.64 0.20 2.08
CA CYS A 147 -13.00 1.19 1.08
C CYS A 147 -11.78 1.53 0.24
N ARG A 148 -11.82 1.23 -1.05
CA ARG A 148 -10.75 1.58 -1.99
C ARG A 148 -10.99 2.99 -2.50
N ARG A 149 -9.98 3.87 -2.35
CA ARG A 149 -9.97 5.23 -2.89
C ARG A 149 -8.86 5.35 -3.89
N PHE A 150 -9.18 5.86 -5.08
CA PHE A 150 -8.23 6.00 -6.19
C PHE A 150 -7.46 7.32 -6.15
N ASP A 151 -7.95 8.34 -5.44
CA ASP A 151 -7.30 9.65 -5.29
C ASP A 151 -6.19 9.65 -4.22
N ALA A 152 -5.31 8.67 -4.31
CA ALA A 152 -4.19 8.58 -3.39
C ALA A 152 -2.92 9.11 -4.06
N PRO A 153 -2.03 9.84 -3.33
CA PRO A 153 -0.77 10.28 -3.88
C PRO A 153 0.07 9.07 -4.31
N HIS A 154 0.58 9.14 -5.56
CA HIS A 154 1.51 8.16 -6.07
C HIS A 154 2.90 8.42 -5.49
N LEU A 155 3.50 7.38 -4.93
CA LEU A 155 4.86 7.41 -4.40
C LEU A 155 5.80 6.72 -5.38
N ARG A 156 6.91 7.39 -5.73
CA ARG A 156 7.99 6.83 -6.54
C ARG A 156 9.17 6.53 -5.65
N VAL A 157 9.51 5.26 -5.52
CA VAL A 157 10.61 4.78 -4.69
C VAL A 157 11.76 4.36 -5.58
N PHE A 158 12.88 5.08 -5.48
CA PHE A 158 14.10 4.74 -6.18
C PHE A 158 14.92 3.72 -5.39
N PRO A 159 15.55 2.74 -6.06
CA PRO A 159 16.41 1.79 -5.39
C PRO A 159 17.61 2.50 -4.75
N VAL A 160 18.05 2.00 -3.62
CA VAL A 160 19.35 2.37 -3.07
C VAL A 160 20.40 1.68 -3.93
N GLY A 161 21.37 2.45 -4.48
CA GLY A 161 22.49 1.88 -5.20
C GLY A 161 23.17 0.83 -4.32
N LEU A 162 23.59 -0.28 -4.93
CA LEU A 162 24.36 -1.29 -4.22
C LEU A 162 25.55 -0.63 -3.50
N PRO A 163 25.76 -0.90 -2.21
CA PRO A 163 26.95 -0.40 -1.51
C PRO A 163 28.22 -0.80 -2.28
N GLU A 164 29.21 0.07 -2.30
CA GLU A 164 30.47 -0.13 -3.04
C GLU A 164 31.13 -1.49 -2.76
N ALA A 165 30.92 -2.05 -1.58
CA ALA A 165 31.40 -3.38 -1.20
C ALA A 165 30.79 -4.52 -2.05
N CYS A 166 29.60 -4.35 -2.64
CA CYS A 166 28.99 -5.35 -3.51
C CYS A 166 29.41 -5.20 -4.98
N ARG A 167 30.13 -4.13 -5.34
CA ARG A 167 30.70 -3.95 -6.69
C ARG A 167 31.86 -4.90 -7.00
N GLY A 168 32.42 -5.56 -5.98
CA GLY A 168 33.50 -6.51 -6.12
C GLY A 168 33.08 -7.97 -6.40
N ILE A 169 31.79 -8.29 -6.38
CA ILE A 169 31.30 -9.63 -6.75
C ILE A 169 30.91 -9.57 -8.21
N GLY A 170 31.89 -9.83 -9.06
CA GLY A 170 31.86 -9.65 -10.52
C GLY A 170 30.70 -10.34 -11.21
N ILE A 171 29.80 -9.55 -11.71
CA ILE A 171 29.14 -9.84 -12.98
C ILE A 171 30.09 -9.27 -14.06
N ARG A 172 30.62 -10.14 -14.88
CA ARG A 172 31.64 -9.94 -15.94
C ARG A 172 31.33 -8.81 -16.96
N GLY A 173 30.42 -7.89 -16.65
CA GLY A 173 30.05 -6.72 -17.45
C GLY A 173 30.55 -5.39 -16.89
N GLU A 174 31.04 -5.34 -15.63
CA GLU A 174 31.45 -4.09 -14.96
C GLU A 174 32.95 -3.76 -15.08
N GLU A 175 33.78 -4.71 -15.51
CA GLU A 175 35.20 -4.41 -15.82
C GLU A 175 35.35 -3.32 -16.89
N THR A 176 34.35 -3.15 -17.74
CA THR A 176 34.35 -2.12 -18.78
C THR A 176 34.14 -0.71 -18.22
N GLU A 177 33.46 -0.52 -17.10
CA GLU A 177 33.18 0.81 -16.55
C GLU A 177 34.24 1.30 -15.57
N VAL A 178 34.89 0.40 -14.84
CA VAL A 178 36.06 0.73 -14.01
C VAL A 178 37.26 1.05 -14.88
N ASN A 179 37.49 0.30 -15.96
CA ASN A 179 38.48 0.64 -16.97
C ASN A 179 38.15 1.93 -17.71
N ARG A 180 36.85 2.27 -17.90
CA ARG A 180 36.45 3.55 -18.48
C ARG A 180 36.73 4.74 -17.57
N LYS A 181 36.58 4.60 -16.24
CA LYS A 181 36.96 5.66 -15.29
C LYS A 181 38.47 5.77 -15.11
N ALA A 182 39.18 4.67 -15.11
CA ALA A 182 40.67 4.69 -15.08
C ALA A 182 41.24 5.28 -16.39
N ALA A 183 40.61 5.03 -17.54
CA ALA A 183 40.95 5.66 -18.79
C ALA A 183 40.59 7.16 -18.84
N LEU A 184 39.65 7.62 -18.02
CA LEU A 184 39.28 9.04 -17.86
C LEU A 184 40.15 9.79 -16.85
N THR A 185 40.89 9.08 -15.98
CA THR A 185 41.78 9.66 -14.96
C THR A 185 43.25 9.65 -15.33
N GLY A 186 43.61 9.68 -16.61
CA GLY A 186 44.91 10.15 -16.95
C GLY A 186 45.96 9.12 -17.35
N GLN A 187 45.62 7.97 -17.89
CA GLN A 187 46.56 7.26 -18.76
C GLN A 187 46.27 7.67 -20.21
N GLY A 188 47.14 8.54 -20.70
CA GLY A 188 46.97 9.35 -21.84
C GLY A 188 46.51 8.62 -23.10
N THR A 189 45.40 9.08 -23.64
CA THR A 189 45.11 8.93 -25.05
C THR A 189 46.10 9.77 -25.79
N ARG A 190 47.02 9.16 -26.56
CA ARG A 190 48.03 9.83 -27.35
C ARG A 190 47.39 10.63 -28.50
N GLY A 191 46.20 10.26 -28.96
CA GLY A 191 45.50 10.93 -30.01
C GLY A 191 44.24 10.20 -30.50
N PHE A 192 43.59 10.81 -31.44
CA PHE A 192 42.48 10.21 -32.19
C PHE A 192 42.88 10.06 -33.65
N ARG A 193 42.69 8.89 -34.24
CA ARG A 193 42.89 8.66 -35.65
C ARG A 193 41.59 8.20 -36.34
N PRO A 194 41.48 8.38 -37.65
CA PRO A 194 40.36 7.80 -38.40
C PRO A 194 40.35 6.27 -38.27
N TYR A 195 39.16 5.71 -38.17
CA TYR A 195 38.94 4.27 -38.16
C TYR A 195 39.47 3.59 -39.40
N ARG A 196 40.11 2.45 -39.25
CA ARG A 196 40.54 1.57 -40.33
C ARG A 196 39.88 0.21 -40.19
N THR A 197 39.57 -0.43 -41.31
CA THR A 197 38.99 -1.77 -41.30
C THR A 197 39.90 -2.74 -40.54
N GLY A 198 39.40 -3.33 -39.46
CA GLY A 198 40.16 -4.20 -38.56
C GLY A 198 40.41 -3.60 -37.19
N ASP A 199 40.11 -2.33 -36.97
CA ASP A 199 40.17 -1.72 -35.63
C ASP A 199 39.02 -2.22 -34.74
N ASP A 200 39.30 -2.33 -33.45
CA ASP A 200 38.29 -2.76 -32.46
C ASP A 200 37.22 -1.66 -32.31
N LEU A 201 35.98 -2.06 -32.50
CA LEU A 201 34.80 -1.18 -32.37
C LEU A 201 34.63 -0.60 -30.96
N SER A 202 35.21 -1.27 -29.94
CA SER A 202 35.21 -0.80 -28.56
C SER A 202 36.04 0.45 -28.32
N GLN A 203 36.98 0.74 -29.21
CA GLN A 203 37.87 1.87 -29.12
C GLN A 203 37.36 3.10 -29.88
N ILE A 204 36.21 3.01 -30.54
CA ILE A 204 35.60 4.14 -31.24
C ILE A 204 35.13 5.20 -30.23
N ASP A 205 35.56 6.45 -30.45
CA ASP A 205 35.02 7.60 -29.74
C ASP A 205 33.74 8.09 -30.39
N TRP A 206 32.62 7.60 -29.89
CA TRP A 206 31.30 7.95 -30.42
C TRP A 206 30.96 9.44 -30.32
N LYS A 207 31.54 10.16 -29.37
CA LYS A 207 31.32 11.59 -29.17
C LYS A 207 32.05 12.42 -30.24
N LEU A 208 33.25 12.02 -30.59
CA LEU A 208 34.02 12.67 -31.67
C LEU A 208 33.46 12.29 -33.01
N THR A 209 33.10 11.03 -33.23
CA THR A 209 32.42 10.51 -34.42
C THR A 209 31.13 11.28 -34.72
N ALA A 210 30.28 11.51 -33.72
CA ALA A 210 29.02 12.27 -33.88
C ALA A 210 29.25 13.76 -34.24
N ARG A 211 30.41 14.32 -33.88
CA ARG A 211 30.73 15.74 -34.22
C ARG A 211 31.36 15.93 -35.60
N ARG A 212 32.03 14.91 -36.11
CA ARG A 212 32.81 15.01 -37.34
C ARG A 212 32.29 14.16 -38.49
N ASP A 213 31.18 13.46 -38.27
CA ASP A 213 30.51 12.58 -39.23
C ASP A 213 31.45 11.53 -39.88
N ALA A 214 32.50 11.12 -39.11
CA ALA A 214 33.48 10.12 -39.51
C ALA A 214 33.93 9.33 -38.25
N TYR A 215 34.19 8.02 -38.39
CA TYR A 215 34.60 7.17 -37.27
C TYR A 215 36.02 7.45 -36.80
N TYR A 216 36.19 7.74 -35.54
CA TYR A 216 37.47 7.97 -34.87
C TYR A 216 37.73 6.94 -33.77
N VAL A 217 38.95 6.43 -33.74
CA VAL A 217 39.46 5.47 -32.76
C VAL A 217 40.45 6.16 -31.85
N ARG A 218 40.43 5.81 -30.56
CA ARG A 218 41.39 6.27 -29.56
C ARG A 218 42.67 5.49 -29.68
N GLU A 219 43.80 6.16 -29.78
CA GLU A 219 45.12 5.53 -29.68
C GLU A 219 45.57 5.48 -28.22
N PRO A 220 45.79 4.26 -27.64
CA PRO A 220 46.38 4.15 -26.32
C PRO A 220 47.80 4.68 -26.32
N ALA A 221 48.17 5.42 -25.27
CA ALA A 221 49.56 5.74 -25.03
C ALA A 221 50.28 4.43 -24.63
N GLY A 222 51.15 3.93 -25.53
CA GLY A 222 52.01 2.78 -25.26
C GLY A 222 53.09 3.07 -24.20
#